data_eb8ab805f5dfbd6d39e7fe15f2ac7fe9
#
_entry.id   eb8ab805f5dfbd6d39e7fe15f2ac7fe9
#
_cell.length_a   1.000
_cell.length_b   1.000
_cell.length_c   1.000
_cell.angle_alpha   90.00
_cell.angle_beta   90.00
_cell.angle_gamma   90.00
#
_symmetry.space_group_name_H-M   'P 1'
#
loop_
_entity.id
_entity.type
_entity.pdbx_description
1 polymer ?
#
loop_
_entity_poly.entity_id
_entity_poly.type
_entity_poly.pdbx_seq_one_letter_code
_entity_poly.pdbx_strand_id
1 'polypeptide(L)'
;MGKEVYYQIHCSTLGDVICATPTIRKLQQVYGRKINVINNNFAALHNNPRIKNLIRHEDFSSESLSSSDEWFQSYVLAGQKNQFGIEKKFNTIDIRLLHSLDLGFGLMPEEMTCEFFPSQYNNPFNLPDNYVVLHTAKNWPNRTWPRENWQQLINYLSDRKIYTVLIGKETEEKDFHHIKKDFYNFDNLYGQNIINKDT
;
A
#
# COMPACT_ATOMS: atom_id res chain seq x y z
N MET A 1 21.97 -19.58 -17.40
CA MET A 1 21.34 -18.45 -16.69
C MET A 1 20.98 -18.93 -15.27
N GLY A 2 21.12 -18.08 -14.27
CA GLY A 2 20.74 -18.46 -12.90
C GLY A 2 19.23 -18.51 -12.76
N LYS A 3 18.73 -19.36 -11.86
CA LYS A 3 17.31 -19.50 -11.48
C LYS A 3 16.72 -18.13 -11.10
N GLU A 4 15.65 -17.70 -11.78
CA GLU A 4 14.92 -16.47 -11.45
C GLU A 4 13.77 -16.78 -10.48
N VAL A 5 13.39 -15.79 -9.68
CA VAL A 5 12.28 -15.90 -8.72
C VAL A 5 11.25 -14.83 -9.05
N TYR A 6 10.01 -15.26 -9.25
CA TYR A 6 8.87 -14.42 -9.56
C TYR A 6 7.84 -14.49 -8.43
N TYR A 7 7.34 -13.35 -8.03
CA TYR A 7 6.27 -13.25 -7.04
C TYR A 7 5.12 -12.42 -7.57
N GLN A 8 3.98 -13.06 -7.81
CA GLN A 8 2.77 -12.44 -8.31
C GLN A 8 1.81 -12.15 -7.15
N ILE A 9 1.46 -10.89 -6.99
CA ILE A 9 0.58 -10.38 -5.92
C ILE A 9 -0.78 -10.07 -6.54
N HIS A 10 -1.79 -10.91 -6.27
CA HIS A 10 -3.15 -10.79 -6.79
C HIS A 10 -4.02 -9.86 -5.93
N CYS A 11 -3.54 -8.66 -5.65
CA CYS A 11 -4.32 -7.58 -5.06
C CYS A 11 -3.93 -6.26 -5.72
N SER A 12 -4.86 -5.31 -5.77
CA SER A 12 -4.68 -4.04 -6.47
C SER A 12 -4.74 -2.82 -5.54
N THR A 13 -5.16 -3.00 -4.28
CA THR A 13 -5.22 -1.88 -3.34
C THR A 13 -3.84 -1.58 -2.79
N LEU A 14 -3.52 -0.28 -2.64
CA LEU A 14 -2.22 0.18 -2.16
C LEU A 14 -1.84 -0.48 -0.82
N GLY A 15 -2.78 -0.54 0.12
CA GLY A 15 -2.54 -1.09 1.45
C GLY A 15 -2.22 -2.58 1.42
N ASP A 16 -2.96 -3.36 0.62
CA ASP A 16 -2.74 -4.81 0.52
C ASP A 16 -1.39 -5.12 -0.13
N VAL A 17 -1.00 -4.34 -1.14
CA VAL A 17 0.32 -4.49 -1.79
C VAL A 17 1.46 -4.14 -0.83
N ILE A 18 1.31 -3.09 -0.01
CA ILE A 18 2.29 -2.77 1.04
C ILE A 18 2.37 -3.92 2.06
N CYS A 19 1.26 -4.56 2.39
CA CYS A 19 1.23 -5.73 3.28
C CYS A 19 1.94 -6.97 2.70
N ALA A 20 2.21 -7.02 1.39
CA ALA A 20 3.03 -8.07 0.78
C ALA A 20 4.56 -7.84 0.90
N THR A 21 5.00 -6.65 1.31
CA THR A 21 6.44 -6.33 1.36
C THR A 21 7.26 -7.17 2.34
N PRO A 22 6.74 -7.63 3.49
CA PRO A 22 7.43 -8.62 4.32
C PRO A 22 7.72 -9.92 3.58
N THR A 23 6.78 -10.38 2.75
CA THR A 23 6.96 -11.59 1.92
C THR A 23 8.03 -11.37 0.85
N ILE A 24 8.06 -10.19 0.21
CA ILE A 24 9.13 -9.81 -0.74
C ILE A 24 10.50 -9.89 -0.04
N ARG A 25 10.62 -9.32 1.16
CA ARG A 25 11.85 -9.38 1.96
C ARG A 25 12.24 -10.83 2.27
N LYS A 26 11.28 -11.66 2.70
CA LYS A 26 11.53 -13.07 3.02
C LYS A 26 12.03 -13.84 1.80
N LEU A 27 11.39 -13.70 0.64
CA LEU A 27 11.84 -14.31 -0.61
C LEU A 27 13.27 -13.87 -0.97
N GLN A 28 13.55 -12.57 -0.89
CA GLN A 28 14.89 -12.05 -1.17
C GLN A 28 15.96 -12.68 -0.25
N GLN A 29 15.62 -12.87 1.03
CA GLN A 29 16.53 -13.51 2.00
C GLN A 29 16.74 -14.99 1.68
N VAL A 30 15.66 -15.73 1.42
CA VAL A 30 15.72 -17.18 1.12
C VAL A 30 16.53 -17.46 -0.14
N TYR A 31 16.35 -16.65 -1.18
CA TYR A 31 17.02 -16.86 -2.46
C TYR A 31 18.36 -16.11 -2.60
N GLY A 32 18.70 -15.24 -1.66
CA GLY A 32 19.94 -14.48 -1.66
C GLY A 32 20.09 -13.50 -2.84
N ARG A 33 18.97 -13.12 -3.47
CA ARG A 33 18.94 -12.26 -4.67
C ARG A 33 17.67 -11.42 -4.75
N LYS A 34 17.70 -10.37 -5.54
CA LYS A 34 16.49 -9.60 -5.88
C LYS A 34 15.52 -10.46 -6.66
N ILE A 35 14.22 -10.23 -6.45
CA ILE A 35 13.14 -11.00 -7.07
C ILE A 35 12.37 -10.15 -8.10
N ASN A 36 11.72 -10.82 -9.06
CA ASN A 36 10.80 -10.18 -9.98
C ASN A 36 9.40 -10.16 -9.33
N VAL A 37 8.74 -9.00 -9.33
CA VAL A 37 7.40 -8.85 -8.72
C VAL A 37 6.41 -8.48 -9.81
N ILE A 38 5.28 -9.23 -9.84
CA ILE A 38 4.18 -8.99 -10.77
C ILE A 38 3.03 -8.36 -10.01
N ASN A 39 2.72 -7.09 -10.31
CA ASN A 39 1.59 -6.35 -9.76
C ASN A 39 1.38 -5.05 -10.56
N ASN A 40 0.15 -4.52 -10.57
CA ASN A 40 -0.17 -3.28 -11.28
C ASN A 40 -0.01 -2.02 -10.42
N ASN A 41 0.16 -2.15 -9.09
CA ASN A 41 0.35 -1.02 -8.19
C ASN A 41 1.84 -0.67 -8.01
N PHE A 42 2.42 -0.06 -9.04
CA PHE A 42 3.83 0.29 -9.06
C PHE A 42 4.18 1.31 -7.97
N ALA A 43 3.26 2.22 -7.65
CA ALA A 43 3.50 3.24 -6.63
C ALA A 43 3.87 2.68 -5.25
N ALA A 44 3.32 1.49 -4.89
CA ALA A 44 3.62 0.83 -3.63
C ALA A 44 5.01 0.18 -3.60
N LEU A 45 5.54 -0.21 -4.77
CA LEU A 45 6.69 -1.11 -4.90
C LEU A 45 7.88 -0.47 -5.59
N HIS A 46 7.67 0.65 -6.24
CA HIS A 46 8.70 1.41 -6.94
C HIS A 46 9.89 1.65 -6.08
N ASN A 47 11.02 1.73 -6.23
CA ASN A 47 12.19 1.94 -5.36
C ASN A 47 12.45 0.86 -4.29
N ASN A 48 11.70 -0.23 -4.25
CA ASN A 48 12.01 -1.29 -3.30
C ASN A 48 13.34 -1.98 -3.71
N PRO A 49 14.39 -1.89 -2.87
CA PRO A 49 15.73 -2.35 -3.25
C PRO A 49 15.82 -3.87 -3.42
N ARG A 50 14.79 -4.62 -3.00
CA ARG A 50 14.71 -6.09 -3.11
C ARG A 50 14.13 -6.56 -4.43
N ILE A 51 13.51 -5.65 -5.18
CA ILE A 51 12.90 -5.96 -6.47
C ILE A 51 13.94 -5.80 -7.59
N LYS A 52 14.01 -6.80 -8.46
CA LYS A 52 14.82 -6.78 -9.67
C LYS A 52 14.07 -6.09 -10.81
N ASN A 53 12.88 -6.60 -11.09
CA ASN A 53 11.96 -6.07 -12.09
C ASN A 53 10.55 -6.01 -11.50
N LEU A 54 9.84 -4.92 -11.79
CA LEU A 54 8.42 -4.76 -11.49
C LEU A 54 7.66 -4.91 -12.80
N ILE A 55 6.78 -5.91 -12.89
CA ILE A 55 6.13 -6.37 -14.11
C ILE A 55 4.61 -6.17 -13.95
N ARG A 56 3.92 -5.66 -14.96
CA ARG A 56 2.47 -5.59 -14.95
C ARG A 56 1.86 -6.98 -15.16
N HIS A 57 0.65 -7.21 -14.64
CA HIS A 57 -0.04 -8.49 -14.85
C HIS A 57 -0.24 -8.81 -16.33
N GLU A 58 -0.58 -7.80 -17.13
CA GLU A 58 -0.78 -7.93 -18.58
C GLU A 58 0.49 -8.21 -19.37
N ASP A 59 1.66 -7.87 -18.82
CA ASP A 59 2.96 -8.09 -19.46
C ASP A 59 3.61 -9.42 -19.04
N PHE A 60 2.99 -10.16 -18.12
CA PHE A 60 3.53 -11.41 -17.61
C PHE A 60 2.84 -12.63 -18.23
N SER A 61 3.65 -13.56 -18.74
CA SER A 61 3.18 -14.89 -19.13
C SER A 61 3.98 -15.97 -18.42
N SER A 62 3.29 -16.90 -17.77
CA SER A 62 3.93 -18.05 -17.13
C SER A 62 4.61 -19.00 -18.13
N GLU A 63 4.19 -18.96 -19.40
CA GLU A 63 4.81 -19.75 -20.48
C GLU A 63 6.23 -19.27 -20.82
N SER A 64 6.57 -18.04 -20.46
CA SER A 64 7.90 -17.46 -20.65
C SER A 64 8.92 -17.89 -19.59
N LEU A 65 8.48 -18.57 -18.53
CA LEU A 65 9.35 -19.04 -17.47
C LEU A 65 10.18 -20.23 -17.92
N SER A 66 11.45 -20.24 -17.51
CA SER A 66 12.30 -21.43 -17.70
C SER A 66 11.92 -22.50 -16.65
N SER A 67 12.24 -23.75 -16.94
CA SER A 67 12.01 -24.87 -16.00
C SER A 67 12.80 -24.74 -14.70
N SER A 68 13.79 -23.87 -14.64
CA SER A 68 14.59 -23.59 -13.44
C SER A 68 14.03 -22.44 -12.60
N ASP A 69 13.10 -21.63 -13.13
CA ASP A 69 12.54 -20.49 -12.44
C ASP A 69 11.51 -20.90 -11.41
N GLU A 70 11.37 -20.11 -10.36
CA GLU A 70 10.32 -20.29 -9.37
C GLU A 70 9.29 -19.16 -9.46
N TRP A 71 8.04 -19.56 -9.44
CA TRP A 71 6.91 -18.65 -9.50
C TRP A 71 5.97 -18.88 -8.33
N PHE A 72 5.78 -17.82 -7.54
CA PHE A 72 4.92 -17.79 -6.36
C PHE A 72 3.75 -16.85 -6.59
N GLN A 73 2.60 -17.18 -6.01
CA GLN A 73 1.39 -16.37 -6.11
C GLN A 73 0.76 -16.18 -4.74
N SER A 74 0.29 -14.97 -4.45
CA SER A 74 -0.51 -14.73 -3.26
C SER A 74 -1.85 -14.08 -3.60
N TYR A 75 -2.88 -14.53 -2.91
CA TYR A 75 -4.25 -14.08 -3.04
C TYR A 75 -4.76 -13.67 -1.66
N VAL A 76 -5.19 -12.41 -1.51
CA VAL A 76 -5.63 -11.88 -0.20
C VAL A 76 -7.15 -11.89 -0.04
N LEU A 77 -7.90 -12.16 -1.12
CA LEU A 77 -9.36 -12.09 -1.09
C LEU A 77 -10.00 -13.28 -0.35
N ALA A 78 -11.02 -12.98 0.46
CA ALA A 78 -11.81 -13.98 1.17
C ALA A 78 -12.44 -14.99 0.20
N GLY A 79 -12.51 -16.26 0.63
CA GLY A 79 -13.08 -17.35 -0.17
C GLY A 79 -12.18 -17.88 -1.27
N GLN A 80 -11.01 -17.31 -1.46
CA GLN A 80 -10.00 -17.88 -2.37
C GLN A 80 -9.17 -18.94 -1.65
N LYS A 81 -8.87 -20.00 -2.35
CA LYS A 81 -7.91 -21.01 -1.91
C LYS A 81 -6.51 -20.58 -2.32
N ASN A 82 -5.55 -20.80 -1.43
CA ASN A 82 -4.15 -20.65 -1.81
C ASN A 82 -3.71 -21.75 -2.78
N GLN A 83 -2.48 -21.68 -3.27
CA GLN A 83 -1.93 -22.70 -4.19
C GLN A 83 -1.93 -24.12 -3.61
N PHE A 84 -2.05 -24.28 -2.28
CA PHE A 84 -2.15 -25.57 -1.58
C PHE A 84 -3.61 -26.01 -1.34
N GLY A 85 -4.60 -25.28 -1.85
CA GLY A 85 -6.02 -25.56 -1.69
C GLY A 85 -6.61 -25.18 -0.32
N ILE A 86 -5.87 -24.46 0.52
CA ILE A 86 -6.32 -24.03 1.84
C ILE A 86 -7.20 -22.79 1.71
N GLU A 87 -8.45 -22.90 2.19
CA GLU A 87 -9.39 -21.78 2.22
C GLU A 87 -8.96 -20.74 3.24
N LYS A 88 -8.90 -19.47 2.80
CA LYS A 88 -8.52 -18.35 3.66
C LYS A 88 -9.71 -17.84 4.46
N LYS A 89 -9.57 -17.78 5.76
CA LYS A 89 -10.51 -17.14 6.67
C LYS A 89 -9.95 -15.79 7.10
N PHE A 90 -10.40 -14.71 6.47
CA PHE A 90 -9.89 -13.36 6.68
C PHE A 90 -9.93 -12.83 8.10
N ASN A 91 -10.84 -13.33 8.93
CA ASN A 91 -11.13 -12.70 10.22
C ASN A 91 -10.13 -13.08 11.32
N THR A 92 -9.19 -13.95 11.06
CA THR A 92 -8.32 -14.53 12.09
C THR A 92 -6.84 -14.46 11.81
N ILE A 93 -6.44 -14.08 10.60
CA ILE A 93 -5.02 -14.07 10.20
C ILE A 93 -4.64 -12.68 9.70
N ASP A 94 -3.51 -12.16 10.18
CA ASP A 94 -2.93 -10.91 9.70
C ASP A 94 -2.65 -10.99 8.20
N ILE A 95 -3.04 -9.96 7.45
CA ILE A 95 -2.90 -9.93 5.99
C ILE A 95 -1.44 -10.10 5.55
N ARG A 96 -0.48 -9.58 6.31
CA ARG A 96 0.95 -9.73 6.02
C ARG A 96 1.39 -11.18 6.08
N LEU A 97 0.85 -11.92 7.07
CA LEU A 97 1.09 -13.35 7.19
C LEU A 97 0.38 -14.14 6.09
N LEU A 98 -0.83 -13.72 5.66
CA LEU A 98 -1.56 -14.38 4.58
C LEU A 98 -0.74 -14.42 3.29
N HIS A 99 -0.07 -13.32 2.93
CA HIS A 99 0.78 -13.28 1.74
C HIS A 99 1.89 -14.35 1.78
N SER A 100 2.53 -14.51 2.92
CA SER A 100 3.63 -15.48 3.07
C SER A 100 3.17 -16.92 3.18
N LEU A 101 2.04 -17.16 3.84
CA LEU A 101 1.44 -18.50 3.95
C LEU A 101 1.00 -19.06 2.59
N ASP A 102 0.58 -18.20 1.67
CA ASP A 102 0.27 -18.60 0.29
C ASP A 102 1.47 -19.21 -0.43
N LEU A 103 2.67 -18.78 -0.06
CA LEU A 103 3.92 -19.25 -0.62
C LEU A 103 4.52 -20.43 0.17
N GLY A 104 3.87 -20.87 1.24
CA GLY A 104 4.38 -21.91 2.13
C GLY A 104 5.41 -21.42 3.15
N PHE A 105 5.56 -20.09 3.32
CA PHE A 105 6.46 -19.52 4.32
C PHE A 105 5.68 -19.00 5.53
N GLY A 106 6.22 -19.17 6.73
CA GLY A 106 5.80 -18.41 7.91
C GLY A 106 6.61 -17.12 8.02
N LEU A 107 6.01 -16.09 8.63
CA LEU A 107 6.71 -14.89 9.10
C LEU A 107 6.67 -14.86 10.61
N MET A 108 7.80 -14.61 11.24
CA MET A 108 7.86 -14.31 12.66
C MET A 108 7.33 -12.87 12.90
N PRO A 109 6.82 -12.53 14.08
CA PRO A 109 6.28 -11.19 14.36
C PRO A 109 7.24 -10.04 14.00
N GLU A 110 8.53 -10.19 14.24
CA GLU A 110 9.57 -9.24 13.89
C GLU A 110 9.79 -9.10 12.37
N GLU A 111 9.44 -10.11 11.60
CA GLU A 111 9.50 -10.10 10.14
C GLU A 111 8.29 -9.44 9.48
N MET A 112 7.23 -9.12 10.22
CA MET A 112 5.97 -8.61 9.70
C MET A 112 5.95 -7.08 9.44
N THR A 113 7.06 -6.38 9.64
CA THR A 113 7.15 -4.94 9.35
C THR A 113 7.02 -4.68 7.85
N CYS A 114 6.00 -3.91 7.47
CA CYS A 114 5.83 -3.45 6.10
C CYS A 114 6.91 -2.43 5.74
N GLU A 115 7.27 -2.41 4.46
CA GLU A 115 8.28 -1.49 3.91
C GLU A 115 7.66 -0.64 2.81
N PHE A 116 8.00 0.64 2.81
CA PHE A 116 7.66 1.57 1.75
C PHE A 116 8.87 2.46 1.47
N PHE A 117 9.23 2.60 0.21
CA PHE A 117 10.40 3.35 -0.24
C PHE A 117 9.93 4.52 -1.10
N PRO A 118 9.57 5.65 -0.49
CA PRO A 118 9.10 6.81 -1.25
C PRO A 118 10.22 7.34 -2.13
N SER A 119 9.85 7.90 -3.27
CA SER A 119 10.78 8.69 -4.07
C SER A 119 11.22 9.92 -3.27
N GLN A 120 12.45 10.37 -3.49
CA GLN A 120 12.88 11.66 -2.94
C GLN A 120 12.18 12.77 -3.72
N TYR A 121 11.19 13.41 -3.10
CA TYR A 121 10.56 14.59 -3.65
C TYR A 121 10.92 15.81 -2.82
N ASN A 122 11.15 16.92 -3.50
CA ASN A 122 11.04 18.21 -2.85
C ASN A 122 9.57 18.39 -2.44
N ASN A 123 9.33 18.89 -1.23
CA ASN A 123 7.99 19.18 -0.76
C ASN A 123 7.31 20.24 -1.68
N PRO A 124 6.42 19.84 -2.62
CA PRO A 124 5.83 20.78 -3.58
C PRO A 124 4.79 21.70 -2.94
N PHE A 125 4.37 21.38 -1.71
CA PHE A 125 3.29 22.07 -1.00
C PHE A 125 3.81 23.06 0.04
N ASN A 126 5.13 23.18 0.18
CA ASN A 126 5.75 24.11 1.11
C ASN A 126 5.21 23.95 2.57
N LEU A 127 4.93 22.69 2.98
CA LEU A 127 4.40 22.39 4.29
C LEU A 127 5.42 22.68 5.38
N PRO A 128 4.99 23.07 6.58
CA PRO A 128 5.88 23.24 7.73
C PRO A 128 6.44 21.89 8.20
N ASP A 129 7.50 21.92 9.02
CA ASP A 129 8.14 20.71 9.56
C ASP A 129 7.20 19.85 10.41
N ASN A 130 6.22 20.48 11.06
CA ASN A 130 5.27 19.81 11.95
C ASN A 130 3.84 20.05 11.47
N TYR A 131 3.16 18.98 11.11
CA TYR A 131 1.76 19.01 10.69
C TYR A 131 1.07 17.68 10.96
N VAL A 132 -0.26 17.69 10.98
CA VAL A 132 -1.11 16.50 11.06
C VAL A 132 -1.79 16.27 9.72
N VAL A 133 -1.70 15.06 9.21
CA VAL A 133 -2.40 14.65 7.98
C VAL A 133 -3.69 13.96 8.36
N LEU A 134 -4.81 14.40 7.80
CA LEU A 134 -6.12 13.79 7.96
C LEU A 134 -6.58 13.23 6.61
N HIS A 135 -6.86 11.92 6.58
CA HIS A 135 -7.47 11.24 5.45
C HIS A 135 -8.92 10.91 5.78
N THR A 136 -9.83 11.75 5.32
CA THR A 136 -11.24 11.70 5.67
C THR A 136 -12.08 10.85 4.70
N ALA A 137 -11.43 10.06 3.85
CA ALA A 137 -12.05 9.28 2.78
C ALA A 137 -13.19 8.36 3.26
N LYS A 138 -14.26 8.31 2.46
CA LYS A 138 -15.47 7.53 2.70
C LYS A 138 -15.53 6.33 1.76
N ASN A 139 -14.74 5.29 2.03
CA ASN A 139 -14.76 4.08 1.21
C ASN A 139 -15.78 3.03 1.67
N TRP A 140 -16.01 2.93 3.00
CA TRP A 140 -16.89 1.95 3.62
C TRP A 140 -17.68 2.59 4.77
N PRO A 141 -19.00 2.37 4.88
CA PRO A 141 -19.81 2.98 5.95
C PRO A 141 -19.27 2.72 7.36
N ASN A 142 -18.80 1.50 7.61
CA ASN A 142 -18.23 1.09 8.91
C ASN A 142 -16.81 1.61 9.18
N ARG A 143 -16.15 2.26 8.21
CA ARG A 143 -14.85 2.90 8.33
C ARG A 143 -14.94 4.43 8.22
N THR A 144 -16.15 4.96 8.13
CA THR A 144 -16.39 6.39 7.98
C THR A 144 -16.64 7.00 9.35
N TRP A 145 -15.72 7.85 9.77
CA TRP A 145 -15.94 8.63 10.98
C TRP A 145 -16.95 9.76 10.68
N PRO A 146 -17.93 10.05 11.58
CA PRO A 146 -18.92 11.11 11.35
C PRO A 146 -18.25 12.44 11.07
N ARG A 147 -18.87 13.19 10.14
CA ARG A 147 -18.36 14.49 9.70
C ARG A 147 -18.20 15.49 10.83
N GLU A 148 -19.15 15.50 11.77
CA GLU A 148 -19.15 16.37 12.91
C GLU A 148 -17.93 16.13 13.80
N ASN A 149 -17.49 14.89 13.90
CA ASN A 149 -16.30 14.51 14.66
C ASN A 149 -15.02 15.00 13.96
N TRP A 150 -14.96 14.89 12.61
CA TRP A 150 -13.86 15.48 11.85
C TRP A 150 -13.77 16.99 12.05
N GLN A 151 -14.92 17.69 12.03
CA GLN A 151 -14.97 19.13 12.30
C GLN A 151 -14.48 19.48 13.69
N GLN A 152 -14.89 18.70 14.71
CA GLN A 152 -14.42 18.92 16.10
C GLN A 152 -12.92 18.70 16.22
N LEU A 153 -12.37 17.65 15.56
CA LEU A 153 -10.93 17.42 15.57
C LEU A 153 -10.16 18.57 14.90
N ILE A 154 -10.63 19.06 13.76
CA ILE A 154 -10.00 20.18 13.06
C ILE A 154 -10.04 21.43 13.91
N ASN A 155 -11.17 21.75 14.57
CA ASN A 155 -11.29 22.86 15.50
C ASN A 155 -10.26 22.71 16.65
N TYR A 156 -10.20 21.54 17.25
CA TYR A 156 -9.26 21.24 18.33
C TYR A 156 -7.79 21.45 17.91
N LEU A 157 -7.42 21.01 16.70
CA LEU A 157 -6.08 21.20 16.17
C LEU A 157 -5.79 22.68 15.88
N SER A 158 -6.77 23.40 15.30
CA SER A 158 -6.67 24.83 15.01
C SER A 158 -6.47 25.67 16.28
N ASP A 159 -7.24 25.40 17.35
CA ASP A 159 -7.12 26.09 18.65
C ASP A 159 -5.71 25.92 19.24
N ARG A 160 -5.05 24.83 18.93
CA ARG A 160 -3.66 24.53 19.35
C ARG A 160 -2.60 24.98 18.37
N LYS A 161 -3.01 25.69 17.31
CA LYS A 161 -2.11 26.16 16.24
C LYS A 161 -1.33 25.02 15.58
N ILE A 162 -1.95 23.83 15.49
CA ILE A 162 -1.37 22.67 14.81
C ILE A 162 -1.78 22.73 13.33
N TYR A 163 -0.78 22.77 12.47
CA TYR A 163 -1.01 22.77 11.03
C TYR A 163 -1.68 21.47 10.58
N THR A 164 -2.71 21.57 9.78
CA THR A 164 -3.51 20.40 9.37
C THR A 164 -3.60 20.31 7.86
N VAL A 165 -3.36 19.13 7.32
CA VAL A 165 -3.41 18.83 5.89
C VAL A 165 -4.50 17.78 5.65
N LEU A 166 -5.46 18.08 4.80
CA LEU A 166 -6.44 17.10 4.31
C LEU A 166 -5.92 16.46 3.02
N ILE A 167 -6.00 15.14 2.96
CA ILE A 167 -5.70 14.36 1.76
C ILE A 167 -6.87 13.45 1.41
N GLY A 168 -6.97 13.11 0.11
CA GLY A 168 -8.00 12.21 -0.39
C GLY A 168 -8.08 12.30 -1.91
N LYS A 169 -9.02 11.56 -2.50
CA LYS A 169 -9.33 11.67 -3.93
C LYS A 169 -10.23 12.89 -4.18
N GLU A 170 -10.12 13.49 -5.34
CA GLU A 170 -10.98 14.62 -5.76
C GLU A 170 -12.48 14.29 -5.62
N THR A 171 -12.88 13.06 -5.92
CA THR A 171 -14.26 12.59 -5.76
C THR A 171 -14.74 12.56 -4.31
N GLU A 172 -13.83 12.51 -3.35
CA GLU A 172 -14.10 12.46 -1.90
C GLU A 172 -14.26 13.87 -1.32
N GLU A 173 -13.77 14.89 -2.00
CA GLU A 173 -13.90 16.30 -1.58
C GLU A 173 -15.36 16.72 -1.36
N LYS A 174 -16.29 16.20 -2.17
CA LYS A 174 -17.72 16.50 -2.08
C LYS A 174 -18.33 16.16 -0.72
N ASP A 175 -17.81 15.15 -0.05
CA ASP A 175 -18.28 14.72 1.27
C ASP A 175 -17.81 15.66 2.39
N PHE A 176 -16.82 16.53 2.10
CA PHE A 176 -16.16 17.40 3.07
C PHE A 176 -16.18 18.89 2.72
N HIS A 177 -16.97 19.30 1.71
CA HIS A 177 -17.16 20.72 1.31
C HIS A 177 -17.52 21.68 2.43
N HIS A 178 -17.95 21.15 3.55
CA HIS A 178 -18.49 21.96 4.64
C HIS A 178 -17.52 22.10 5.79
N ILE A 179 -16.32 21.56 5.70
CA ILE A 179 -15.25 21.90 6.62
C ILE A 179 -14.92 23.36 6.30
N LYS A 180 -15.27 24.26 7.23
CA LYS A 180 -15.01 25.69 7.06
C LYS A 180 -13.53 25.92 6.85
N LYS A 181 -13.16 26.66 5.82
CA LYS A 181 -11.78 26.95 5.44
C LYS A 181 -11.10 28.04 6.29
N ASP A 182 -11.77 28.55 7.30
CA ASP A 182 -11.30 29.67 8.15
C ASP A 182 -10.42 29.19 9.30
N PHE A 183 -9.67 28.11 9.09
CA PHE A 183 -8.79 27.54 10.10
C PHE A 183 -7.35 28.02 9.95
N TYR A 184 -6.67 28.13 11.09
CA TYR A 184 -5.26 28.44 11.15
C TYR A 184 -4.46 27.35 10.38
N ASN A 185 -3.76 27.77 9.34
CA ASN A 185 -2.86 26.93 8.56
C ASN A 185 -3.46 25.56 8.13
N PHE A 186 -4.41 25.63 7.20
CA PHE A 186 -5.10 24.46 6.67
C PHE A 186 -4.87 24.37 5.16
N ASP A 187 -4.32 23.25 4.71
CA ASP A 187 -4.18 22.92 3.30
C ASP A 187 -5.11 21.78 2.88
N ASN A 188 -5.88 22.04 1.85
CA ASN A 188 -6.70 21.01 1.20
C ASN A 188 -5.95 20.48 -0.03
N LEU A 189 -5.41 19.29 0.10
CA LEU A 189 -4.66 18.59 -0.97
C LEU A 189 -5.47 17.47 -1.64
N TYR A 190 -6.80 17.51 -1.56
CA TYR A 190 -7.66 16.56 -2.27
C TYR A 190 -7.39 16.57 -3.77
N GLY A 191 -7.23 15.38 -4.35
CA GLY A 191 -7.02 15.20 -5.79
C GLY A 191 -5.65 15.61 -6.29
N GLN A 192 -4.76 16.15 -5.44
CA GLN A 192 -3.41 16.47 -5.86
C GLN A 192 -2.55 15.20 -5.90
N ASN A 193 -2.03 14.87 -7.06
CA ASN A 193 -1.12 13.75 -7.23
C ASN A 193 0.24 14.10 -6.66
N ILE A 194 0.57 13.53 -5.53
CA ILE A 194 1.90 13.61 -4.91
C ILE A 194 2.89 12.67 -5.64
N ILE A 195 2.37 11.76 -6.46
CA ILE A 195 3.15 10.82 -7.26
C ILE A 195 3.22 11.35 -8.69
N ASN A 196 4.41 11.66 -9.17
CA ASN A 196 4.61 12.05 -10.56
C ASN A 196 4.04 10.98 -11.50
N LYS A 197 3.25 11.41 -12.48
CA LYS A 197 2.72 10.55 -13.54
C LYS A 197 3.80 10.13 -14.57
N ASP A 198 5.02 10.59 -14.41
CA ASP A 198 6.10 10.48 -15.40
C ASP A 198 7.07 9.34 -15.10
N THR A 199 6.58 8.22 -14.52
CA THR A 199 7.36 6.97 -14.42
C THR A 199 6.52 5.79 -14.90
#